data_17c9b048f2a7b7f81a82861abea0d831
#
_entry.id   17c9b048f2a7b7f81a82861abea0d831
#
_cell.length_a   1.000
_cell.length_b   1.000
_cell.length_c   1.000
_cell.angle_alpha   90.00
_cell.angle_beta   90.00
_cell.angle_gamma   90.00
#
_symmetry.space_group_name_H-M   'P 1'
#
loop_
_entity.id
_entity.type
_entity.pdbx_description
1 polymer ?
#
loop_
_entity_poly.entity_id
_entity_poly.type
_entity_poly.pdbx_seq_one_letter_code
_entity_poly.pdbx_strand_id
1 'polypeptide(L)'
;MPKVTYVLLAVTAACWFFFFCLSKRCPYRLGNAVLLLFDLVLTAAAVAALFGDGAVQALLIGFLVLLLILFLVPVMLIWNGIVMIRRESGRLSNILSLLLGIIIAAGEISFFLFIYNGGSLVYSGQSWLLFFIGASVLYGSILMLGFVLYDLFLPLLMRKENFDALIVHGCALIHGDRVSKILSGRLDLAASLHHRGNEKGVIVVSGGQGDDETVSEAAAMRDYLLKKGVAEDHILQEEKSRSTKENLLFSVQMIDTGPEKKLALVTSNYHLYRCLLTAKELGIRCKGYGSPVAAYYWPSAVIREFAAVFSRRKYLFFSLLGYVFFVLLPSFVLIAA
;
A
#
# COMPACT_ATOMS: atom_id res chain seq x y z
N MET A 1 -39.98 6.04 -5.65
CA MET A 1 -38.81 5.74 -4.78
C MET A 1 -39.07 6.22 -3.36
N PRO A 2 -38.80 5.44 -2.32
CA PRO A 2 -38.97 5.88 -0.93
C PRO A 2 -38.06 7.08 -0.64
N LYS A 3 -38.51 8.04 0.20
CA LYS A 3 -37.68 9.21 0.61
C LYS A 3 -36.28 8.82 1.14
N VAL A 4 -36.18 7.65 1.78
CA VAL A 4 -34.94 7.09 2.31
C VAL A 4 -33.91 6.84 1.20
N THR A 5 -34.31 6.39 0.00
CA THR A 5 -33.40 6.13 -1.12
C THR A 5 -32.73 7.43 -1.59
N TYR A 6 -33.47 8.53 -1.71
CA TYR A 6 -32.88 9.82 -2.09
C TYR A 6 -31.88 10.35 -1.06
N VAL A 7 -32.19 10.17 0.23
CA VAL A 7 -31.28 10.55 1.33
C VAL A 7 -30.01 9.72 1.26
N LEU A 8 -30.12 8.40 1.07
CA LEU A 8 -28.96 7.51 0.99
C LEU A 8 -28.06 7.86 -0.21
N LEU A 9 -28.65 8.16 -1.38
CA LEU A 9 -27.91 8.59 -2.56
C LEU A 9 -27.17 9.92 -2.32
N ALA A 10 -27.84 10.90 -1.71
CA ALA A 10 -27.23 12.18 -1.40
C ALA A 10 -26.05 12.03 -0.41
N VAL A 11 -26.21 11.19 0.62
CA VAL A 11 -25.15 10.90 1.60
C VAL A 11 -23.98 10.20 0.91
N THR A 12 -24.25 9.18 0.06
CA THR A 12 -23.20 8.47 -0.68
C THR A 12 -22.41 9.43 -1.58
N ALA A 13 -23.10 10.28 -2.34
CA ALA A 13 -22.45 11.28 -3.20
C ALA A 13 -21.61 12.28 -2.40
N ALA A 14 -22.11 12.75 -1.24
CA ALA A 14 -21.37 13.66 -0.35
C ALA A 14 -20.12 12.98 0.23
N CYS A 15 -20.21 11.72 0.64
CA CYS A 15 -19.08 10.95 1.17
C CYS A 15 -18.00 10.75 0.09
N TRP A 16 -18.36 10.36 -1.12
CA TRP A 16 -17.41 10.28 -2.25
C TRP A 16 -16.77 11.62 -2.58
N PHE A 17 -17.54 12.72 -2.61
CA PHE A 17 -16.99 14.06 -2.81
C PHE A 17 -15.96 14.40 -1.73
N PHE A 18 -16.29 14.15 -0.46
CA PHE A 18 -15.40 14.38 0.66
C PHE A 18 -14.13 13.50 0.58
N PHE A 19 -14.28 12.22 0.27
CA PHE A 19 -13.16 11.29 0.03
C PHE A 19 -12.21 11.83 -1.05
N PHE A 20 -12.73 12.22 -2.24
CA PHE A 20 -11.89 12.75 -3.31
C PHE A 20 -11.19 14.06 -2.94
N CYS A 21 -11.89 14.97 -2.24
CA CYS A 21 -11.30 16.21 -1.77
C CYS A 21 -10.14 15.96 -0.78
N LEU A 22 -10.36 15.09 0.21
CA LEU A 22 -9.34 14.72 1.20
C LEU A 22 -8.17 13.99 0.56
N SER A 23 -8.46 13.00 -0.29
CA SER A 23 -7.44 12.18 -0.93
C SER A 23 -6.55 13.01 -1.88
N LYS A 24 -7.11 13.98 -2.61
CA LYS A 24 -6.31 14.91 -3.43
C LYS A 24 -5.47 15.87 -2.57
N ARG A 25 -6.04 16.36 -1.47
CA ARG A 25 -5.33 17.32 -0.59
C ARG A 25 -4.28 16.64 0.30
N CYS A 26 -4.56 15.43 0.73
CA CYS A 26 -3.74 14.68 1.68
C CYS A 26 -3.66 13.18 1.31
N PRO A 27 -2.99 12.81 0.20
CA PRO A 27 -2.97 11.44 -0.32
C PRO A 27 -2.25 10.44 0.60
N TYR A 28 -1.52 10.91 1.59
CA TYR A 28 -0.75 10.12 2.55
C TYR A 28 -1.53 9.81 3.85
N ARG A 29 -2.82 10.15 3.97
CA ARG A 29 -3.61 9.84 5.17
C ARG A 29 -4.17 8.42 5.08
N LEU A 30 -3.78 7.54 6.01
CA LEU A 30 -4.35 6.19 6.10
C LEU A 30 -5.86 6.21 6.35
N GLY A 31 -6.40 7.26 7.00
CA GLY A 31 -7.84 7.47 7.13
C GLY A 31 -8.59 7.48 5.79
N ASN A 32 -7.92 7.81 4.68
CA ASN A 32 -8.53 7.73 3.36
C ASN A 32 -8.85 6.27 2.96
N ALA A 33 -8.05 5.29 3.43
CA ALA A 33 -8.34 3.88 3.21
C ALA A 33 -9.63 3.44 3.92
N VAL A 34 -9.84 3.94 5.15
CA VAL A 34 -11.08 3.68 5.92
C VAL A 34 -12.27 4.34 5.23
N LEU A 35 -12.13 5.59 4.78
CA LEU A 35 -13.17 6.29 4.03
C LEU A 35 -13.51 5.55 2.74
N LEU A 36 -12.51 5.06 1.99
CA LEU A 36 -12.72 4.30 0.76
C LEU A 36 -13.57 3.03 1.03
N LEU A 37 -13.22 2.26 2.06
CA LEU A 37 -14.01 1.08 2.44
C LEU A 37 -15.44 1.44 2.83
N PHE A 38 -15.62 2.51 3.60
CA PHE A 38 -16.93 3.02 3.98
C PHE A 38 -17.77 3.46 2.77
N ASP A 39 -17.17 4.21 1.85
CA ASP A 39 -17.84 4.67 0.62
C ASP A 39 -18.25 3.51 -0.29
N LEU A 40 -17.45 2.45 -0.37
CA LEU A 40 -17.80 1.24 -1.11
C LEU A 40 -19.02 0.54 -0.50
N VAL A 41 -19.08 0.42 0.83
CA VAL A 41 -20.24 -0.16 1.53
C VAL A 41 -21.50 0.70 1.34
N LEU A 42 -21.38 2.02 1.48
CA LEU A 42 -22.49 2.95 1.21
C LEU A 42 -22.99 2.86 -0.24
N THR A 43 -22.07 2.73 -1.19
CA THR A 43 -22.41 2.59 -2.61
C THR A 43 -23.21 1.30 -2.85
N ALA A 44 -22.79 0.18 -2.25
CA ALA A 44 -23.52 -1.08 -2.34
C ALA A 44 -24.95 -0.95 -1.76
N ALA A 45 -25.10 -0.30 -0.59
CA ALA A 45 -26.40 -0.03 0.02
C ALA A 45 -27.28 0.88 -0.85
N ALA A 46 -26.70 1.92 -1.47
CA ALA A 46 -27.41 2.83 -2.36
C ALA A 46 -27.88 2.12 -3.64
N VAL A 47 -27.06 1.24 -4.22
CA VAL A 47 -27.42 0.40 -5.38
C VAL A 47 -28.57 -0.54 -5.02
N ALA A 48 -28.53 -1.19 -3.87
CA ALA A 48 -29.61 -2.05 -3.38
C ALA A 48 -30.94 -1.26 -3.23
N ALA A 49 -30.86 -0.06 -2.65
CA ALA A 49 -32.03 0.80 -2.46
C ALA A 49 -32.60 1.36 -3.78
N LEU A 50 -31.77 1.51 -4.82
CA LEU A 50 -32.18 2.01 -6.14
C LEU A 50 -32.92 0.94 -6.96
N PHE A 51 -32.37 -0.25 -7.03
CA PHE A 51 -32.77 -1.28 -7.97
C PHE A 51 -33.65 -2.39 -7.32
N GLY A 52 -33.86 -2.32 -6.00
CA GLY A 52 -34.71 -3.26 -5.26
C GLY A 52 -34.19 -4.70 -5.25
N ASP A 53 -35.07 -5.67 -5.25
CA ASP A 53 -34.74 -7.08 -5.00
C ASP A 53 -33.74 -7.67 -6.00
N GLY A 54 -33.80 -7.29 -7.27
CA GLY A 54 -32.84 -7.74 -8.28
C GLY A 54 -31.42 -7.29 -7.98
N ALA A 55 -31.23 -6.04 -7.50
CA ALA A 55 -29.94 -5.53 -7.10
C ALA A 55 -29.47 -6.16 -5.78
N VAL A 56 -30.35 -6.40 -4.84
CA VAL A 56 -30.05 -7.12 -3.60
C VAL A 56 -29.54 -8.52 -3.91
N GLN A 57 -30.19 -9.26 -4.82
CA GLN A 57 -29.72 -10.58 -5.26
C GLN A 57 -28.35 -10.52 -5.94
N ALA A 58 -28.13 -9.56 -6.86
CA ALA A 58 -26.84 -9.36 -7.50
C ALA A 58 -25.73 -9.03 -6.50
N LEU A 59 -26.02 -8.17 -5.51
CA LEU A 59 -25.07 -7.84 -4.44
C LEU A 59 -24.79 -9.04 -3.53
N LEU A 60 -25.79 -9.87 -3.22
CA LEU A 60 -25.59 -11.12 -2.47
C LEU A 60 -24.71 -12.10 -3.23
N ILE A 61 -24.96 -12.28 -4.54
CA ILE A 61 -24.09 -13.12 -5.39
C ILE A 61 -22.66 -12.55 -5.42
N GLY A 62 -22.53 -11.24 -5.64
CA GLY A 62 -21.21 -10.57 -5.61
C GLY A 62 -20.50 -10.72 -4.27
N PHE A 63 -21.25 -10.64 -3.17
CA PHE A 63 -20.72 -10.87 -1.82
C PHE A 63 -20.26 -12.32 -1.61
N LEU A 64 -21.04 -13.30 -2.08
CA LEU A 64 -20.64 -14.72 -2.01
C LEU A 64 -19.40 -15.00 -2.85
N VAL A 65 -19.30 -14.40 -4.05
CA VAL A 65 -18.09 -14.49 -4.88
C VAL A 65 -16.91 -13.84 -4.18
N LEU A 66 -17.09 -12.68 -3.53
CA LEU A 66 -16.04 -12.02 -2.75
C LEU A 66 -15.59 -12.90 -1.58
N LEU A 67 -16.52 -13.52 -0.85
CA LEU A 67 -16.20 -14.46 0.23
C LEU A 67 -15.39 -15.65 -0.29
N LEU A 68 -15.77 -16.21 -1.43
CA LEU A 68 -15.01 -17.28 -2.07
C LEU A 68 -13.59 -16.84 -2.44
N ILE A 69 -13.44 -15.64 -3.02
CA ILE A 69 -12.12 -15.06 -3.34
C ILE A 69 -11.31 -14.89 -2.06
N LEU A 70 -11.89 -14.31 -0.99
CA LEU A 70 -11.21 -14.13 0.29
C LEU A 70 -10.76 -15.46 0.89
N PHE A 71 -11.59 -16.50 0.81
CA PHE A 71 -11.23 -17.85 1.24
C PHE A 71 -10.05 -18.46 0.44
N LEU A 72 -9.86 -18.05 -0.83
CA LEU A 72 -8.73 -18.48 -1.66
C LEU A 72 -7.45 -17.65 -1.43
N VAL A 73 -7.55 -16.48 -0.77
CA VAL A 73 -6.40 -15.59 -0.54
C VAL A 73 -5.24 -16.31 0.17
N PRO A 74 -5.43 -17.07 1.26
CA PRO A 74 -4.32 -17.75 1.91
C PRO A 74 -3.62 -18.75 0.99
N VAL A 75 -4.36 -19.49 0.15
CA VAL A 75 -3.78 -20.41 -0.83
C VAL A 75 -2.92 -19.66 -1.84
N MET A 76 -3.41 -18.52 -2.35
CA MET A 76 -2.68 -17.66 -3.28
C MET A 76 -1.41 -17.07 -2.63
N LEU A 77 -1.48 -16.65 -1.36
CA LEU A 77 -0.35 -16.09 -0.63
C LEU A 77 0.71 -17.18 -0.33
N ILE A 78 0.30 -18.38 0.06
CA ILE A 78 1.20 -19.53 0.29
C ILE A 78 1.92 -19.88 -1.02
N TRP A 79 1.17 -20.00 -2.12
CA TRP A 79 1.75 -20.25 -3.45
C TRP A 79 2.74 -19.16 -3.85
N ASN A 80 2.36 -17.89 -3.67
CA ASN A 80 3.23 -16.75 -3.94
C ASN A 80 4.52 -16.82 -3.12
N GLY A 81 4.43 -17.13 -1.82
CA GLY A 81 5.60 -17.29 -0.96
C GLY A 81 6.56 -18.38 -1.44
N ILE A 82 6.03 -19.51 -1.89
CA ILE A 82 6.84 -20.58 -2.49
C ILE A 82 7.55 -20.08 -3.76
N VAL A 83 6.84 -19.35 -4.62
CA VAL A 83 7.43 -18.74 -5.83
C VAL A 83 8.52 -17.74 -5.48
N MET A 84 8.30 -16.91 -4.46
CA MET A 84 9.29 -15.91 -3.98
C MET A 84 10.58 -16.60 -3.49
N ILE A 85 10.46 -17.64 -2.67
CA ILE A 85 11.63 -18.40 -2.17
C ILE A 85 12.42 -19.00 -3.32
N ARG A 86 11.75 -19.53 -4.34
CA ARG A 86 12.40 -20.15 -5.51
C ARG A 86 13.09 -19.15 -6.45
N ARG A 87 12.56 -17.91 -6.55
CA ARG A 87 13.06 -16.91 -7.53
C ARG A 87 14.03 -15.90 -6.93
N GLU A 88 13.83 -15.51 -5.67
CA GLU A 88 14.57 -14.40 -5.08
C GLU A 88 15.55 -14.84 -3.99
N SER A 89 15.15 -15.58 -3.02
CA SER A 89 15.94 -16.21 -1.96
C SER A 89 15.06 -16.51 -0.73
N GLY A 90 15.56 -17.31 0.23
CA GLY A 90 14.89 -17.59 1.50
C GLY A 90 15.00 -16.49 2.57
N ARG A 91 15.33 -15.25 2.23
CA ARG A 91 15.37 -14.13 3.21
C ARG A 91 13.98 -13.89 3.79
N LEU A 92 13.91 -13.46 5.06
CA LEU A 92 12.64 -13.20 5.76
C LEU A 92 11.69 -12.29 4.98
N SER A 93 12.22 -11.25 4.32
CA SER A 93 11.43 -10.34 3.49
C SER A 93 10.69 -11.01 2.33
N ASN A 94 11.18 -12.15 1.86
CA ASN A 94 10.63 -12.88 0.71
C ASN A 94 9.64 -13.97 1.12
N ILE A 95 9.63 -14.39 2.40
CA ILE A 95 8.69 -15.39 2.91
C ILE A 95 7.46 -14.79 3.59
N LEU A 96 7.32 -13.46 3.60
CA LEU A 96 6.21 -12.78 4.30
C LEU A 96 4.84 -13.18 3.76
N SER A 97 4.69 -13.36 2.46
CA SER A 97 3.43 -13.84 1.88
C SER A 97 3.10 -15.27 2.30
N LEU A 98 4.10 -16.15 2.41
CA LEU A 98 3.91 -17.50 2.93
C LEU A 98 3.40 -17.48 4.38
N LEU A 99 4.08 -16.71 5.24
CA LEU A 99 3.71 -16.60 6.65
C LEU A 99 2.31 -16.01 6.83
N LEU A 100 2.00 -14.93 6.12
CA LEU A 100 0.67 -14.31 6.16
C LEU A 100 -0.41 -15.27 5.66
N GLY A 101 -0.15 -15.99 4.57
CA GLY A 101 -1.07 -17.01 4.06
C GLY A 101 -1.38 -18.10 5.07
N ILE A 102 -0.36 -18.61 5.81
CA ILE A 102 -0.54 -19.58 6.87
C ILE A 102 -1.37 -19.00 8.03
N ILE A 103 -1.10 -17.74 8.43
CA ILE A 103 -1.84 -17.08 9.52
C ILE A 103 -3.31 -16.91 9.14
N ILE A 104 -3.60 -16.46 7.93
CA ILE A 104 -4.98 -16.28 7.46
C ILE A 104 -5.70 -17.64 7.38
N ALA A 105 -5.06 -18.68 6.82
CA ALA A 105 -5.62 -20.02 6.76
C ALA A 105 -5.96 -20.58 8.17
N ALA A 106 -5.06 -20.36 9.13
CA ALA A 106 -5.31 -20.78 10.52
C ALA A 106 -6.51 -20.02 11.13
N GLY A 107 -6.66 -18.72 10.83
CA GLY A 107 -7.81 -17.92 11.26
C GLY A 107 -9.12 -18.40 10.64
N GLU A 108 -9.14 -18.69 9.35
CA GLU A 108 -10.31 -19.22 8.64
C GLU A 108 -10.72 -20.58 9.18
N ILE A 109 -9.76 -21.48 9.38
CA ILE A 109 -10.00 -22.80 9.99
C ILE A 109 -10.55 -22.63 11.41
N SER A 110 -9.98 -21.74 12.22
CA SER A 110 -10.44 -21.47 13.58
C SER A 110 -11.88 -20.96 13.58
N PHE A 111 -12.23 -20.05 12.69
CA PHE A 111 -13.59 -19.52 12.55
C PHE A 111 -14.57 -20.59 12.07
N PHE A 112 -14.19 -21.43 11.12
CA PHE A 112 -15.00 -22.57 10.66
C PHE A 112 -15.26 -23.57 11.80
N LEU A 113 -14.23 -23.94 12.56
CA LEU A 113 -14.37 -24.83 13.71
C LEU A 113 -15.25 -24.23 14.80
N PHE A 114 -15.18 -22.90 15.02
CA PHE A 114 -16.08 -22.20 15.94
C PHE A 114 -17.55 -22.36 15.51
N ILE A 115 -17.87 -22.13 14.24
CA ILE A 115 -19.22 -22.30 13.71
C ILE A 115 -19.66 -23.76 13.78
N TYR A 116 -18.79 -24.70 13.39
CA TYR A 116 -19.07 -26.14 13.43
C TYR A 116 -19.42 -26.64 14.83
N ASN A 117 -18.76 -26.11 15.86
CA ASN A 117 -19.04 -26.41 17.26
C ASN A 117 -20.29 -25.69 17.82
N GLY A 118 -21.17 -25.20 16.95
CA GLY A 118 -22.46 -24.57 17.30
C GLY A 118 -22.38 -23.09 17.58
N GLY A 119 -21.25 -22.43 17.35
CA GLY A 119 -21.09 -20.96 17.48
C GLY A 119 -21.29 -20.44 18.91
N SER A 120 -21.39 -21.33 19.91
CA SER A 120 -21.65 -20.94 21.30
C SER A 120 -20.34 -20.62 22.03
N LEU A 121 -20.23 -19.41 22.52
CA LEU A 121 -19.11 -18.96 23.35
C LEU A 121 -19.29 -19.30 24.83
N VAL A 122 -20.51 -19.65 25.22
CA VAL A 122 -20.92 -19.81 26.64
C VAL A 122 -20.44 -21.10 27.27
N TYR A 123 -20.10 -22.12 26.48
CA TYR A 123 -19.91 -23.47 27.03
C TYR A 123 -18.50 -24.05 27.00
N SER A 124 -17.50 -23.41 26.39
CA SER A 124 -16.13 -23.87 26.46
C SER A 124 -15.09 -22.78 26.19
N GLY A 125 -14.01 -22.78 27.00
CA GLY A 125 -12.84 -21.91 26.75
C GLY A 125 -12.19 -22.15 25.37
N GLN A 126 -12.40 -23.32 24.78
CA GLN A 126 -11.95 -23.65 23.44
C GLN A 126 -12.70 -22.85 22.35
N SER A 127 -14.03 -22.74 22.45
CA SER A 127 -14.83 -21.95 21.50
C SER A 127 -14.47 -20.48 21.54
N TRP A 128 -14.21 -19.92 22.72
CA TRP A 128 -13.72 -18.56 22.88
C TRP A 128 -12.38 -18.34 22.17
N LEU A 129 -11.41 -19.25 22.36
CA LEU A 129 -10.10 -19.16 21.71
C LEU A 129 -10.21 -19.20 20.18
N LEU A 130 -11.04 -20.07 19.64
CA LEU A 130 -11.28 -20.18 18.21
C LEU A 130 -11.89 -18.88 17.64
N PHE A 131 -12.89 -18.32 18.34
CA PHE A 131 -13.47 -17.03 17.97
C PHE A 131 -12.43 -15.90 18.03
N PHE A 132 -11.67 -15.82 19.13
CA PHE A 132 -10.66 -14.78 19.33
C PHE A 132 -9.59 -14.81 18.25
N ILE A 133 -9.09 -15.98 17.88
CA ILE A 133 -8.11 -16.15 16.77
C ILE A 133 -8.74 -15.69 15.46
N GLY A 134 -9.94 -16.18 15.13
CA GLY A 134 -10.65 -15.81 13.89
C GLY A 134 -10.91 -14.32 13.80
N ALA A 135 -11.42 -13.71 14.87
CA ALA A 135 -11.68 -12.27 14.95
C ALA A 135 -10.39 -11.43 14.81
N SER A 136 -9.29 -11.87 15.40
CA SER A 136 -7.98 -11.21 15.32
C SER A 136 -7.45 -11.21 13.87
N VAL A 137 -7.53 -12.37 13.20
CA VAL A 137 -7.11 -12.51 11.81
C VAL A 137 -8.01 -11.68 10.88
N LEU A 138 -9.33 -11.71 11.10
CA LEU A 138 -10.29 -10.91 10.34
C LEU A 138 -9.99 -9.41 10.48
N TYR A 139 -9.73 -8.93 11.70
CA TYR A 139 -9.36 -7.55 11.95
C TYR A 139 -8.10 -7.14 11.18
N GLY A 140 -7.03 -7.93 11.28
CA GLY A 140 -5.79 -7.69 10.54
C GLY A 140 -5.99 -7.71 9.02
N SER A 141 -6.81 -8.63 8.52
CA SER A 141 -7.15 -8.75 7.10
C SER A 141 -7.93 -7.54 6.58
N ILE A 142 -8.84 -6.98 7.36
CA ILE A 142 -9.58 -5.74 7.02
C ILE A 142 -8.61 -4.55 6.92
N LEU A 143 -7.70 -4.40 7.88
CA LEU A 143 -6.69 -3.34 7.83
C LEU A 143 -5.77 -3.48 6.61
N MET A 144 -5.34 -4.71 6.32
CA MET A 144 -4.50 -5.01 5.15
C MET A 144 -5.26 -4.75 3.85
N LEU A 145 -6.52 -5.16 3.75
CA LEU A 145 -7.38 -4.91 2.59
C LEU A 145 -7.55 -3.40 2.34
N GLY A 146 -7.84 -2.63 3.38
CA GLY A 146 -7.95 -1.18 3.28
C GLY A 146 -6.65 -0.53 2.79
N PHE A 147 -5.51 -0.98 3.31
CA PHE A 147 -4.20 -0.51 2.87
C PHE A 147 -3.94 -0.85 1.40
N VAL A 148 -4.17 -2.09 0.98
CA VAL A 148 -3.97 -2.56 -0.40
C VAL A 148 -4.87 -1.79 -1.37
N LEU A 149 -6.16 -1.68 -1.08
CA LEU A 149 -7.11 -0.95 -1.94
C LEU A 149 -6.70 0.51 -2.10
N TYR A 150 -6.26 1.15 -1.01
CA TYR A 150 -5.84 2.53 -1.07
C TYR A 150 -4.50 2.69 -1.81
N ASP A 151 -3.55 1.77 -1.64
CA ASP A 151 -2.27 1.77 -2.37
C ASP A 151 -2.49 1.61 -3.88
N LEU A 152 -3.43 0.75 -4.28
CA LEU A 152 -3.85 0.59 -5.69
C LEU A 152 -4.59 1.83 -6.23
N PHE A 153 -5.35 2.53 -5.38
CA PHE A 153 -6.09 3.73 -5.76
C PHE A 153 -5.19 4.98 -5.85
N LEU A 154 -4.14 5.05 -5.05
CA LEU A 154 -3.26 6.20 -4.92
C LEU A 154 -2.68 6.73 -6.25
N PRO A 155 -2.19 5.90 -7.18
CA PRO A 155 -1.70 6.36 -8.48
C PRO A 155 -2.74 7.09 -9.32
N LEU A 156 -4.03 6.78 -9.15
CA LEU A 156 -5.13 7.43 -9.88
C LEU A 156 -5.33 8.89 -9.46
N LEU A 157 -4.86 9.27 -8.26
CA LEU A 157 -4.91 10.63 -7.75
C LEU A 157 -3.77 11.49 -8.32
N MET A 158 -2.72 10.87 -8.87
CA MET A 158 -1.50 11.53 -9.32
C MET A 158 -1.60 11.90 -10.80
N ARG A 159 -1.83 13.17 -11.09
CA ARG A 159 -1.78 13.68 -12.47
C ARG A 159 -0.33 13.80 -12.91
N LYS A 160 -0.03 13.38 -14.14
CA LYS A 160 1.25 13.63 -14.80
C LYS A 160 1.33 15.12 -15.17
N GLU A 161 2.31 15.80 -14.60
CA GLU A 161 2.59 17.22 -14.80
C GLU A 161 4.07 17.40 -15.11
N ASN A 162 4.46 18.59 -15.53
CA ASN A 162 5.86 18.96 -15.64
C ASN A 162 6.40 19.26 -14.24
N PHE A 163 7.61 18.84 -13.97
CA PHE A 163 8.29 18.97 -12.68
C PHE A 163 9.61 19.73 -12.87
N ASP A 164 9.96 20.52 -11.86
CA ASP A 164 11.25 21.20 -11.81
C ASP A 164 12.34 20.25 -11.33
N ALA A 165 11.98 19.23 -10.53
CA ALA A 165 12.88 18.16 -10.14
C ALA A 165 12.13 16.83 -9.90
N LEU A 166 12.78 15.74 -10.31
CA LEU A 166 12.35 14.35 -10.11
C LEU A 166 13.35 13.67 -9.17
N ILE A 167 12.91 13.25 -7.99
CA ILE A 167 13.74 12.48 -7.05
C ILE A 167 13.48 11.00 -7.30
N VAL A 168 14.50 10.26 -7.73
CA VAL A 168 14.42 8.81 -7.96
C VAL A 168 15.08 8.08 -6.81
N HIS A 169 14.29 7.30 -6.07
CA HIS A 169 14.83 6.47 -5.01
C HIS A 169 15.53 5.23 -5.54
N GLY A 170 16.72 4.99 -5.08
CA GLY A 170 17.47 3.77 -5.33
C GLY A 170 16.84 2.53 -4.69
N CYS A 171 17.35 1.39 -5.07
CA CYS A 171 17.19 0.10 -4.41
C CYS A 171 18.39 -0.76 -4.80
N ALA A 172 18.70 -1.78 -3.98
CA ALA A 172 19.88 -2.60 -4.10
C ALA A 172 20.28 -2.99 -5.53
N LEU A 173 21.57 -2.94 -5.83
CA LEU A 173 22.16 -3.35 -7.09
C LEU A 173 22.28 -4.89 -7.17
N ILE A 174 22.35 -5.42 -8.39
CA ILE A 174 22.63 -6.83 -8.64
C ILE A 174 24.14 -6.99 -8.86
N HIS A 175 24.75 -7.95 -8.19
CA HIS A 175 26.19 -8.22 -8.25
C HIS A 175 27.07 -7.00 -7.88
N GLY A 176 26.51 -6.04 -7.13
CA GLY A 176 27.22 -4.87 -6.61
C GLY A 176 27.34 -3.68 -7.56
N ASP A 177 27.04 -3.84 -8.85
CA ASP A 177 27.22 -2.80 -9.87
C ASP A 177 26.07 -2.63 -10.87
N ARG A 178 25.14 -3.61 -10.94
CA ARG A 178 24.12 -3.63 -11.99
C ARG A 178 22.78 -3.17 -11.50
N VAL A 179 22.17 -2.29 -12.29
CA VAL A 179 20.78 -1.85 -12.07
C VAL A 179 19.83 -3.04 -12.15
N SER A 180 19.08 -3.28 -11.08
CA SER A 180 18.07 -4.33 -11.02
C SER A 180 16.87 -4.02 -11.92
N LYS A 181 16.04 -5.03 -12.24
CA LYS A 181 14.81 -4.83 -13.01
C LYS A 181 13.82 -3.88 -12.30
N ILE A 182 13.82 -3.87 -10.98
CA ILE A 182 13.00 -2.94 -10.18
C ILE A 182 13.54 -1.52 -10.33
N LEU A 183 14.84 -1.34 -10.24
CA LEU A 183 15.48 -0.04 -10.34
C LEU A 183 15.38 0.52 -11.77
N SER A 184 15.60 -0.31 -12.80
CA SER A 184 15.42 0.13 -14.20
C SER A 184 13.99 0.62 -14.48
N GLY A 185 12.97 -0.04 -13.91
CA GLY A 185 11.59 0.43 -14.02
C GLY A 185 11.35 1.84 -13.44
N ARG A 186 12.02 2.17 -12.31
CA ARG A 186 11.98 3.53 -11.75
C ARG A 186 12.66 4.54 -12.66
N LEU A 187 13.83 4.19 -13.19
CA LEU A 187 14.62 5.05 -14.07
C LEU A 187 13.93 5.27 -15.42
N ASP A 188 13.33 4.24 -16.01
CA ASP A 188 12.54 4.36 -17.24
C ASP A 188 11.33 5.28 -17.05
N LEU A 189 10.66 5.18 -15.88
CA LEU A 189 9.56 6.08 -15.53
C LEU A 189 10.04 7.52 -15.37
N ALA A 190 11.16 7.73 -14.68
CA ALA A 190 11.74 9.06 -14.49
C ALA A 190 12.17 9.70 -15.82
N ALA A 191 12.88 8.96 -16.67
CA ALA A 191 13.25 9.41 -18.01
C ALA A 191 12.00 9.78 -18.84
N SER A 192 10.95 8.93 -18.81
CA SER A 192 9.68 9.21 -19.49
C SER A 192 8.97 10.49 -18.98
N LEU A 193 9.02 10.75 -17.67
CA LEU A 193 8.44 11.98 -17.09
C LEU A 193 9.27 13.21 -17.46
N HIS A 194 10.60 13.10 -17.46
CA HIS A 194 11.53 14.16 -17.83
C HIS A 194 11.36 14.58 -19.32
N HIS A 195 11.37 13.62 -20.24
CA HIS A 195 11.14 13.89 -21.66
C HIS A 195 9.78 14.54 -21.95
N ARG A 196 8.71 14.12 -21.24
CA ARG A 196 7.40 14.77 -21.36
C ARG A 196 7.38 16.21 -20.84
N GLY A 197 8.24 16.52 -19.87
CA GLY A 197 8.44 17.87 -19.34
C GLY A 197 9.26 18.78 -20.25
N ASN A 198 9.54 18.37 -21.49
CA ASN A 198 10.43 19.06 -22.42
C ASN A 198 11.84 19.26 -21.85
N GLU A 199 12.28 18.30 -21.02
CA GLU A 199 13.64 18.23 -20.46
C GLU A 199 14.06 19.49 -19.65
N LYS A 200 13.09 20.18 -19.05
CA LYS A 200 13.34 21.43 -18.32
C LYS A 200 13.73 21.23 -16.86
N GLY A 201 13.46 20.06 -16.29
CA GLY A 201 13.73 19.75 -14.89
C GLY A 201 15.01 18.93 -14.70
N VAL A 202 15.44 18.79 -13.45
CA VAL A 202 16.56 17.91 -13.08
C VAL A 202 16.06 16.58 -12.53
N ILE A 203 16.84 15.53 -12.71
CA ILE A 203 16.63 14.21 -12.09
C ILE A 203 17.67 14.04 -10.99
N VAL A 204 17.23 13.94 -9.73
CA VAL A 204 18.10 13.57 -8.62
C VAL A 204 18.00 12.07 -8.45
N VAL A 205 19.08 11.34 -8.72
CA VAL A 205 19.21 9.93 -8.41
C VAL A 205 19.81 9.80 -7.01
N SER A 206 19.08 9.14 -6.11
CA SER A 206 19.44 9.10 -4.68
C SER A 206 19.53 7.67 -4.17
N GLY A 207 20.69 7.32 -3.68
CA GLY A 207 21.01 6.02 -3.09
C GLY A 207 22.51 5.88 -2.85
N GLY A 208 22.87 5.61 -1.60
CA GLY A 208 24.28 5.38 -1.21
C GLY A 208 24.79 4.05 -1.70
N GLN A 209 25.98 3.68 -1.22
CA GLN A 209 26.60 2.39 -1.47
C GLN A 209 26.28 1.41 -0.35
N GLY A 210 25.68 0.27 -0.67
CA GLY A 210 25.46 -0.84 0.24
C GLY A 210 26.76 -1.60 0.54
N ASP A 211 26.77 -2.39 1.60
CA ASP A 211 27.96 -3.12 2.05
C ASP A 211 28.42 -4.21 1.04
N ASP A 212 27.53 -4.67 0.20
CA ASP A 212 27.75 -5.66 -0.86
C ASP A 212 27.85 -5.03 -2.27
N GLU A 213 27.93 -3.70 -2.35
CA GLU A 213 27.98 -2.95 -3.60
C GLU A 213 29.38 -2.39 -3.88
N THR A 214 29.79 -2.40 -5.15
CA THR A 214 31.09 -1.86 -5.60
C THR A 214 31.01 -0.40 -6.02
N VAL A 215 29.81 0.08 -6.33
CA VAL A 215 29.51 1.47 -6.67
C VAL A 215 28.26 1.92 -5.90
N SER A 216 28.04 3.23 -5.77
CA SER A 216 26.79 3.72 -5.20
C SER A 216 25.58 3.43 -6.12
N GLU A 217 24.40 3.22 -5.53
CA GLU A 217 23.17 3.11 -6.31
C GLU A 217 22.98 4.33 -7.21
N ALA A 218 23.30 5.53 -6.72
CA ALA A 218 23.18 6.77 -7.49
C ALA A 218 24.11 6.80 -8.72
N ALA A 219 25.36 6.32 -8.59
CA ALA A 219 26.29 6.23 -9.73
C ALA A 219 25.77 5.27 -10.81
N ALA A 220 25.31 4.08 -10.41
CA ALA A 220 24.73 3.11 -11.34
C ALA A 220 23.45 3.66 -12.01
N MET A 221 22.62 4.40 -11.28
CA MET A 221 21.42 5.04 -11.81
C MET A 221 21.74 6.14 -12.82
N ARG A 222 22.75 6.98 -12.54
CA ARG A 222 23.22 8.00 -13.49
C ARG A 222 23.66 7.36 -14.80
N ASP A 223 24.51 6.36 -14.74
CA ASP A 223 25.02 5.68 -15.93
C ASP A 223 23.91 5.03 -16.76
N TYR A 224 22.87 4.55 -16.11
CA TYR A 224 21.68 4.05 -16.77
C TYR A 224 20.90 5.16 -17.49
N LEU A 225 20.67 6.32 -16.85
CA LEU A 225 19.97 7.45 -17.44
C LEU A 225 20.72 8.07 -18.62
N LEU A 226 22.04 8.16 -18.55
CA LEU A 226 22.89 8.60 -19.67
C LEU A 226 22.70 7.71 -20.90
N LYS A 227 22.67 6.36 -20.70
CA LYS A 227 22.38 5.39 -21.77
C LYS A 227 20.95 5.52 -22.33
N LYS A 228 20.03 6.11 -21.57
CA LYS A 228 18.65 6.40 -21.99
C LYS A 228 18.50 7.77 -22.67
N GLY A 229 19.59 8.52 -22.86
CA GLY A 229 19.62 9.80 -23.56
C GLY A 229 19.27 11.01 -22.68
N VAL A 230 19.25 10.87 -21.36
CA VAL A 230 19.15 12.01 -20.45
C VAL A 230 20.49 12.73 -20.42
N ALA A 231 20.51 14.04 -20.64
CA ALA A 231 21.72 14.83 -20.62
C ALA A 231 22.35 14.89 -19.21
N GLU A 232 23.68 14.90 -19.15
CA GLU A 232 24.43 14.79 -17.88
C GLU A 232 24.17 15.96 -16.94
N ASP A 233 24.02 17.16 -17.47
CA ASP A 233 23.71 18.39 -16.74
C ASP A 233 22.31 18.40 -16.11
N HIS A 234 21.44 17.46 -16.50
CA HIS A 234 20.14 17.26 -15.91
C HIS A 234 20.13 16.17 -14.83
N ILE A 235 21.28 15.54 -14.50
CA ILE A 235 21.34 14.46 -13.52
C ILE A 235 22.17 14.91 -12.31
N LEU A 236 21.53 14.91 -11.13
CA LEU A 236 22.22 15.13 -9.85
C LEU A 236 22.33 13.82 -9.10
N GLN A 237 23.53 13.53 -8.54
CA GLN A 237 23.80 12.29 -7.80
C GLN A 237 23.84 12.56 -6.29
N GLU A 238 22.99 11.86 -5.55
CA GLU A 238 23.00 11.82 -4.09
C GLU A 238 23.45 10.42 -3.64
N GLU A 239 24.64 10.31 -3.06
CA GLU A 239 25.35 9.05 -2.80
C GLU A 239 25.51 8.72 -1.30
N LYS A 240 24.98 9.55 -0.39
CA LYS A 240 25.22 9.43 1.06
C LYS A 240 24.08 8.75 1.81
N SER A 241 22.90 8.68 1.22
CA SER A 241 21.70 8.19 1.88
C SER A 241 21.72 6.67 2.08
N ARG A 242 21.24 6.23 3.26
CA ARG A 242 21.06 4.83 3.66
C ARG A 242 19.62 4.49 4.04
N SER A 243 18.72 5.43 3.90
CA SER A 243 17.31 5.27 4.26
C SER A 243 16.41 6.13 3.39
N THR A 244 15.11 5.73 3.26
CA THR A 244 14.10 6.51 2.56
C THR A 244 14.00 7.95 3.04
N LYS A 245 14.24 8.19 4.35
CA LYS A 245 14.22 9.52 4.94
C LYS A 245 15.42 10.34 4.47
N GLU A 246 16.59 9.75 4.45
CA GLU A 246 17.83 10.40 3.99
C GLU A 246 17.80 10.65 2.49
N ASN A 247 17.29 9.69 1.69
CA ASN A 247 17.09 9.91 0.26
C ASN A 247 16.32 11.20 -0.02
N LEU A 248 15.21 11.41 0.69
CA LEU A 248 14.40 12.62 0.52
C LEU A 248 15.12 13.88 1.03
N LEU A 249 15.70 13.83 2.24
CA LEU A 249 16.35 14.98 2.85
C LEU A 249 17.54 15.45 2.03
N PHE A 250 18.44 14.55 1.65
CA PHE A 250 19.65 14.90 0.93
C PHE A 250 19.35 15.32 -0.51
N SER A 251 18.40 14.65 -1.18
CA SER A 251 17.96 15.07 -2.50
C SER A 251 17.40 16.49 -2.52
N VAL A 252 16.56 16.84 -1.55
CA VAL A 252 15.96 18.18 -1.47
C VAL A 252 17.02 19.25 -1.19
N GLN A 253 18.09 18.93 -0.45
CA GLN A 253 19.21 19.87 -0.21
C GLN A 253 20.01 20.17 -1.48
N MET A 254 20.00 19.29 -2.46
CA MET A 254 20.69 19.48 -3.74
C MET A 254 19.87 20.30 -4.75
N ILE A 255 18.60 20.50 -4.48
CA ILE A 255 17.66 21.19 -5.36
C ILE A 255 17.39 22.57 -4.77
N ASP A 256 17.41 23.61 -5.60
CA ASP A 256 16.86 24.89 -5.18
C ASP A 256 15.33 24.75 -4.99
N THR A 257 14.90 24.63 -3.74
CA THR A 257 13.51 24.35 -3.34
C THR A 257 12.72 25.63 -3.01
N GLY A 258 12.65 26.58 -3.96
CA GLY A 258 11.70 27.69 -3.80
C GLY A 258 10.27 27.17 -3.61
N PRO A 259 9.38 27.92 -2.91
CA PRO A 259 8.03 27.45 -2.53
C PRO A 259 7.13 27.14 -3.74
N GLU A 260 7.48 27.60 -4.92
CA GLU A 260 6.74 27.37 -6.16
C GLU A 260 7.23 26.15 -6.96
N LYS A 261 8.36 25.53 -6.58
CA LYS A 261 8.91 24.39 -7.33
C LYS A 261 8.10 23.13 -7.18
N LYS A 262 7.84 22.50 -8.31
CA LYS A 262 7.09 21.25 -8.42
C LYS A 262 8.05 20.07 -8.32
N LEU A 263 8.01 19.38 -7.20
CA LEU A 263 8.80 18.17 -6.96
C LEU A 263 7.99 16.93 -7.28
N ALA A 264 8.63 15.95 -7.90
CA ALA A 264 8.10 14.59 -8.02
C ALA A 264 9.06 13.57 -7.42
N LEU A 265 8.47 12.55 -6.82
CA LEU A 265 9.14 11.39 -6.28
C LEU A 265 8.85 10.18 -7.18
N VAL A 266 9.86 9.49 -7.63
CA VAL A 266 9.75 8.26 -8.43
C VAL A 266 10.30 7.08 -7.63
N THR A 267 9.45 6.07 -7.46
CA THR A 267 9.80 4.83 -6.76
C THR A 267 8.99 3.66 -7.33
N SER A 268 9.02 2.48 -6.71
CA SER A 268 8.14 1.38 -7.09
C SER A 268 6.72 1.58 -6.55
N ASN A 269 5.72 1.08 -7.26
CA ASN A 269 4.31 1.25 -6.91
C ASN A 269 3.99 0.85 -5.46
N TYR A 270 4.45 -0.32 -5.00
CA TYR A 270 4.24 -0.81 -3.63
C TYR A 270 4.88 0.08 -2.54
N HIS A 271 5.90 0.87 -2.89
CA HIS A 271 6.67 1.71 -1.97
C HIS A 271 6.19 3.17 -1.93
N LEU A 272 5.33 3.54 -2.87
CA LEU A 272 4.91 4.91 -3.12
C LEU A 272 4.24 5.55 -1.89
N TYR A 273 3.32 4.83 -1.26
CA TYR A 273 2.60 5.33 -0.10
C TYR A 273 3.54 5.69 1.05
N ARG A 274 4.49 4.81 1.40
CA ARG A 274 5.46 5.05 2.48
C ARG A 274 6.39 6.22 2.18
N CYS A 275 6.82 6.37 0.94
CA CYS A 275 7.65 7.50 0.51
C CYS A 275 6.91 8.83 0.64
N LEU A 276 5.66 8.92 0.18
CA LEU A 276 4.83 10.13 0.31
C LEU A 276 4.52 10.46 1.78
N LEU A 277 4.29 9.44 2.60
CA LEU A 277 4.12 9.62 4.04
C LEU A 277 5.37 10.20 4.70
N THR A 278 6.56 9.69 4.32
CA THR A 278 7.85 10.19 4.83
C THR A 278 8.13 11.61 4.33
N ALA A 279 7.85 11.91 3.06
CA ALA A 279 7.98 13.26 2.52
C ALA A 279 7.14 14.27 3.31
N LYS A 280 5.89 13.90 3.65
CA LYS A 280 5.04 14.73 4.50
C LYS A 280 5.62 14.99 5.88
N GLU A 281 6.12 13.92 6.54
CA GLU A 281 6.72 14.04 7.87
C GLU A 281 7.93 14.99 7.89
N LEU A 282 8.60 15.10 6.74
CA LEU A 282 9.71 16.04 6.51
C LEU A 282 9.27 17.44 6.03
N GLY A 283 7.96 17.67 5.86
CA GLY A 283 7.45 18.94 5.31
C GLY A 283 7.65 19.12 3.81
N ILE A 284 8.10 18.07 3.09
CA ILE A 284 8.37 18.09 1.66
C ILE A 284 7.05 17.92 0.89
N ARG A 285 6.71 18.90 0.05
CA ARG A 285 5.55 18.84 -0.85
C ARG A 285 5.99 18.26 -2.20
N CYS A 286 5.58 17.05 -2.50
CA CYS A 286 5.87 16.40 -3.78
C CYS A 286 4.69 15.56 -4.27
N LYS A 287 4.62 15.32 -5.57
CA LYS A 287 3.81 14.26 -6.16
C LYS A 287 4.60 12.97 -6.24
N GLY A 288 3.93 11.84 -6.23
CA GLY A 288 4.60 10.54 -6.26
C GLY A 288 4.18 9.70 -7.46
N TYR A 289 5.14 9.02 -8.07
CA TYR A 289 4.93 8.13 -9.21
C TYR A 289 5.56 6.78 -8.93
N GLY A 290 4.75 5.72 -9.07
CA GLY A 290 5.16 4.35 -8.83
C GLY A 290 5.40 3.59 -10.13
N SER A 291 6.60 3.04 -10.32
CA SER A 291 6.86 2.10 -11.41
C SER A 291 6.27 0.72 -11.06
N PRO A 292 5.65 0.01 -12.01
CA PRO A 292 5.15 -1.32 -11.79
C PRO A 292 6.29 -2.32 -11.56
N VAL A 293 6.02 -3.35 -10.75
CA VAL A 293 6.93 -4.47 -10.51
C VAL A 293 6.30 -5.78 -10.96
N ALA A 294 7.10 -6.86 -11.01
CA ALA A 294 6.59 -8.18 -11.36
C ALA A 294 5.49 -8.62 -10.37
N ALA A 295 4.42 -9.21 -10.91
CA ALA A 295 3.24 -9.58 -10.12
C ALA A 295 3.57 -10.54 -8.95
N TYR A 296 4.53 -11.45 -9.13
CA TYR A 296 4.95 -12.37 -8.06
C TYR A 296 5.69 -11.67 -6.92
N TYR A 297 6.35 -10.52 -7.19
CA TYR A 297 7.10 -9.77 -6.18
C TYR A 297 6.19 -8.87 -5.32
N TRP A 298 5.11 -8.38 -5.92
CA TRP A 298 4.24 -7.35 -5.34
C TRP A 298 3.61 -7.76 -3.99
N PRO A 299 3.06 -8.98 -3.77
CA PRO A 299 2.40 -9.32 -2.50
C PRO A 299 3.35 -9.26 -1.30
N SER A 300 4.53 -9.89 -1.39
CA SER A 300 5.52 -9.84 -0.30
C SER A 300 6.02 -8.41 -0.05
N ALA A 301 6.19 -7.61 -1.11
CA ALA A 301 6.61 -6.22 -1.00
C ALA A 301 5.54 -5.37 -0.28
N VAL A 302 4.27 -5.50 -0.64
CA VAL A 302 3.16 -4.76 -0.02
C VAL A 302 2.96 -5.14 1.45
N ILE A 303 3.10 -6.44 1.80
CA ILE A 303 3.05 -6.88 3.20
C ILE A 303 4.15 -6.20 4.03
N ARG A 304 5.36 -6.11 3.50
CA ARG A 304 6.47 -5.40 4.14
C ARG A 304 6.18 -3.91 4.31
N GLU A 305 5.62 -3.26 3.31
CA GLU A 305 5.25 -1.84 3.38
C GLU A 305 4.12 -1.60 4.40
N PHE A 306 3.11 -2.49 4.43
CA PHE A 306 2.07 -2.48 5.45
C PHE A 306 2.68 -2.54 6.86
N ALA A 307 3.54 -3.52 7.13
CA ALA A 307 4.21 -3.64 8.42
C ALA A 307 5.02 -2.38 8.77
N ALA A 308 5.77 -1.82 7.80
CA ALA A 308 6.57 -0.61 8.00
C ALA A 308 5.72 0.65 8.27
N VAL A 309 4.53 0.74 7.71
CA VAL A 309 3.61 1.86 7.96
C VAL A 309 2.92 1.69 9.32
N PHE A 310 2.40 0.51 9.61
CA PHE A 310 1.65 0.25 10.85
C PHE A 310 2.55 0.16 12.09
N SER A 311 3.86 -0.08 11.96
CA SER A 311 4.82 0.02 13.07
C SER A 311 5.11 1.47 13.51
N ARG A 312 4.71 2.49 12.76
CA ARG A 312 4.86 3.88 13.19
C ARG A 312 3.94 4.18 14.36
N ARG A 313 4.45 4.85 15.41
CA ARG A 313 3.75 5.08 16.70
C ARG A 313 2.28 5.47 16.55
N LYS A 314 1.98 6.42 15.65
CA LYS A 314 0.60 6.89 15.43
C LYS A 314 -0.32 5.79 14.92
N TYR A 315 0.09 5.08 13.89
CA TYR A 315 -0.75 4.03 13.27
C TYR A 315 -0.85 2.80 14.15
N LEU A 316 0.24 2.44 14.82
CA LEU A 316 0.26 1.38 15.82
C LEU A 316 -0.75 1.67 16.94
N PHE A 317 -0.75 2.89 17.50
CA PHE A 317 -1.68 3.29 18.54
C PHE A 317 -3.15 3.15 18.10
N PHE A 318 -3.52 3.69 16.93
CA PHE A 318 -4.90 3.58 16.44
C PHE A 318 -5.28 2.15 16.07
N SER A 319 -4.36 1.34 15.55
CA SER A 319 -4.62 -0.07 15.27
C SER A 319 -4.83 -0.86 16.56
N LEU A 320 -4.03 -0.64 17.59
CA LEU A 320 -4.22 -1.28 18.90
C LEU A 320 -5.53 -0.82 19.57
N LEU A 321 -5.86 0.46 19.49
CA LEU A 321 -7.13 0.98 20.01
C LEU A 321 -8.31 0.31 19.30
N GLY A 322 -8.29 0.24 17.96
CA GLY A 322 -9.30 -0.48 17.19
C GLY A 322 -9.37 -1.97 17.53
N TYR A 323 -8.22 -2.62 17.74
CA TYR A 323 -8.17 -4.02 18.16
C TYR A 323 -8.85 -4.24 19.52
N VAL A 324 -8.60 -3.35 20.48
CA VAL A 324 -9.30 -3.38 21.78
C VAL A 324 -10.81 -3.28 21.59
N PHE A 325 -11.30 -2.32 20.79
CA PHE A 325 -12.73 -2.11 20.61
C PHE A 325 -13.42 -3.19 19.78
N PHE A 326 -12.80 -3.68 18.71
CA PHE A 326 -13.44 -4.58 17.75
C PHE A 326 -13.15 -6.06 17.99
N VAL A 327 -12.11 -6.39 18.74
CA VAL A 327 -11.73 -7.78 19.03
C VAL A 327 -11.79 -8.08 20.53
N LEU A 328 -11.02 -7.36 21.37
CA LEU A 328 -10.91 -7.68 22.78
C LEU A 328 -12.21 -7.46 23.55
N LEU A 329 -12.82 -6.28 23.48
CA LEU A 329 -14.05 -5.97 24.21
C LEU A 329 -15.20 -6.90 23.82
N PRO A 330 -15.52 -7.15 22.54
CA PRO A 330 -16.55 -8.11 22.17
C PRO A 330 -16.23 -9.52 22.67
N SER A 331 -14.95 -9.96 22.60
CA SER A 331 -14.55 -11.27 23.09
C SER A 331 -14.77 -11.44 24.59
N PHE A 332 -14.52 -10.39 25.39
CA PHE A 332 -14.77 -10.41 26.83
C PHE A 332 -16.25 -10.32 27.20
N VAL A 333 -17.03 -9.47 26.51
CA VAL A 333 -18.47 -9.34 26.73
C VAL A 333 -19.16 -10.69 26.48
N LEU A 334 -18.76 -11.40 25.43
CA LEU A 334 -19.32 -12.70 25.08
C LEU A 334 -18.93 -13.84 26.06
N ILE A 335 -17.85 -13.66 26.87
CA ILE A 335 -17.52 -14.60 27.94
C ILE A 335 -18.36 -14.35 29.20
N ALA A 336 -18.66 -13.06 29.45
CA ALA A 336 -19.34 -12.61 30.68
C ALA A 336 -20.89 -12.78 30.58
N ALA A 337 -21.45 -12.94 29.39
CA ALA A 337 -22.86 -13.18 29.11
C ALA A 337 -23.19 -14.68 29.09
#